data_90cfaa3463d88284f23330f5d19df058
#
_entry.id   90cfaa3463d88284f23330f5d19df058
#
_cell.length_a   1.000
_cell.length_b   1.000
_cell.length_c   1.000
_cell.angle_alpha   90.00
_cell.angle_beta   90.00
_cell.angle_gamma   90.00
#
_symmetry.space_group_name_H-M   'P 1'
#
loop_
_entity.id
_entity.type
_entity.pdbx_description
1 polymer ?
#
loop_
_entity_poly.entity_id
_entity_poly.type
_entity_poly.pdbx_seq_one_letter_code
_entity_poly.pdbx_strand_id
1 'polypeptide(L)'
;MMRIVGSLLTAVALTAMATPAFAESLKDKVVGTWIYVSSTAKLADGSSVPRPQLQGAVTYTADGHFHFITVPVDLPKIASGDRLKPTPEEAQAVATGVIAYTGTYTLDESTKTVHPTVVASTFLNMVGSDQSRVITSVTADELRLTNPGGSGGLILELVFKRAK
;
A
#
# COMPACT_ATOMS: atom_id res chain seq x y z
N MET A 1 66.00 28.89 -45.52
CA MET A 1 65.61 27.63 -44.84
C MET A 1 64.61 27.94 -43.75
N MET A 2 63.31 27.67 -43.99
CA MET A 2 62.19 27.96 -43.05
C MET A 2 61.51 26.64 -42.68
N ARG A 3 61.66 26.23 -41.40
CA ARG A 3 61.06 24.99 -40.88
C ARG A 3 59.69 25.33 -40.34
N ILE A 4 58.66 24.77 -40.97
CA ILE A 4 57.28 24.82 -40.49
C ILE A 4 57.10 23.64 -39.53
N VAL A 5 56.83 23.95 -38.26
CA VAL A 5 56.48 22.97 -37.25
C VAL A 5 54.90 22.85 -37.21
N GLY A 6 54.42 21.79 -37.73
CA GLY A 6 52.96 21.50 -37.66
C GLY A 6 52.57 20.91 -36.30
N SER A 7 51.74 21.62 -35.54
CA SER A 7 51.11 21.09 -34.32
C SER A 7 49.92 20.22 -34.66
N LEU A 8 49.99 18.91 -34.35
CA LEU A 8 48.82 18.01 -34.36
C LEU A 8 48.02 18.26 -33.09
N LEU A 9 46.80 18.77 -33.22
CA LEU A 9 45.82 18.78 -32.16
C LEU A 9 45.09 17.41 -32.19
N THR A 10 45.32 16.59 -31.16
CA THR A 10 44.58 15.34 -30.94
C THR A 10 43.28 15.68 -30.19
N ALA A 11 42.15 15.60 -30.88
CA ALA A 11 40.81 15.73 -30.24
C ALA A 11 40.46 14.43 -29.55
N VAL A 12 40.40 14.42 -28.21
CA VAL A 12 39.89 13.31 -27.42
C VAL A 12 38.36 13.42 -27.39
N ALA A 13 37.68 12.54 -28.10
CA ALA A 13 36.25 12.42 -28.07
C ALA A 13 35.82 11.68 -26.77
N LEU A 14 35.24 12.40 -25.82
CA LEU A 14 34.66 11.86 -24.61
C LEU A 14 33.30 11.24 -24.98
N THR A 15 33.24 9.92 -25.19
CA THR A 15 31.99 9.20 -25.33
C THR A 15 31.32 9.03 -23.96
N ALA A 16 30.27 9.81 -23.68
CA ALA A 16 29.42 9.64 -22.52
C ALA A 16 28.63 8.32 -22.67
N MET A 17 29.00 7.30 -21.89
CA MET A 17 28.21 6.08 -21.77
C MET A 17 26.92 6.42 -20.98
N ALA A 18 25.80 6.52 -21.67
CA ALA A 18 24.50 6.59 -21.05
C ALA A 18 24.23 5.22 -20.39
N THR A 19 24.23 5.16 -19.06
CA THR A 19 23.76 4.00 -18.30
C THR A 19 22.27 3.83 -18.60
N PRO A 20 21.80 2.61 -18.99
CA PRO A 20 20.36 2.38 -19.15
C PRO A 20 19.69 2.61 -17.79
N ALA A 21 18.78 3.56 -17.72
CA ALA A 21 17.87 3.70 -16.58
C ALA A 21 16.93 2.48 -16.64
N PHE A 22 17.13 1.51 -15.76
CA PHE A 22 16.15 0.44 -15.57
C PHE A 22 14.84 1.08 -15.11
N ALA A 23 13.75 0.83 -15.84
CA ALA A 23 12.44 1.28 -15.42
C ALA A 23 12.12 0.62 -14.07
N GLU A 24 11.78 1.44 -13.07
CA GLU A 24 11.42 0.99 -11.74
C GLU A 24 10.23 0.03 -11.82
N SER A 25 10.37 -1.18 -11.24
CA SER A 25 9.31 -2.20 -11.27
C SER A 25 8.08 -1.74 -10.47
N LEU A 26 6.92 -2.34 -10.73
CA LEU A 26 5.72 -2.05 -9.94
C LEU A 26 5.95 -2.42 -8.46
N LYS A 27 6.70 -3.50 -8.20
CA LYS A 27 7.07 -3.91 -6.85
C LYS A 27 7.87 -2.81 -6.14
N ASP A 28 8.89 -2.25 -6.79
CA ASP A 28 9.73 -1.19 -6.20
C ASP A 28 8.89 0.05 -5.86
N LYS A 29 7.93 0.41 -6.72
CA LYS A 29 7.00 1.53 -6.48
C LYS A 29 6.08 1.30 -5.30
N VAL A 30 5.65 0.08 -5.05
CA VAL A 30 4.72 -0.26 -3.96
C VAL A 30 5.44 -0.36 -2.62
N VAL A 31 6.72 -0.77 -2.60
CA VAL A 31 7.51 -0.87 -1.36
C VAL A 31 7.55 0.46 -0.61
N GLY A 32 7.29 0.40 0.70
CA GLY A 32 7.26 1.53 1.61
C GLY A 32 6.03 1.56 2.49
N THR A 33 5.90 2.64 3.26
CA THR A 33 4.75 2.88 4.14
C THR A 33 3.81 3.89 3.50
N TRP A 34 2.52 3.56 3.52
CA TRP A 34 1.46 4.31 2.90
C TRP A 34 0.38 4.63 3.92
N ILE A 35 0.23 5.91 4.22
CA ILE A 35 -0.75 6.42 5.18
C ILE A 35 -2.14 6.48 4.52
N TYR A 36 -3.14 5.93 5.20
CA TYR A 36 -4.52 5.96 4.73
C TYR A 36 -5.03 7.40 4.59
N VAL A 37 -5.73 7.68 3.48
CA VAL A 37 -6.36 8.97 3.20
C VAL A 37 -7.87 8.83 3.20
N SER A 38 -8.41 7.91 2.38
CA SER A 38 -9.85 7.73 2.24
C SER A 38 -10.19 6.37 1.65
N SER A 39 -11.45 5.96 1.81
CA SER A 39 -12.03 4.87 1.04
C SER A 39 -13.47 5.16 0.63
N THR A 40 -13.87 4.61 -0.51
CA THR A 40 -15.27 4.47 -0.90
C THR A 40 -15.64 2.98 -0.89
N ALA A 41 -16.92 2.70 -0.70
CA ALA A 41 -17.45 1.34 -0.74
C ALA A 41 -18.68 1.28 -1.63
N LYS A 42 -18.77 0.21 -2.41
CA LYS A 42 -19.92 -0.08 -3.28
C LYS A 42 -20.36 -1.53 -3.10
N LEU A 43 -21.64 -1.79 -3.25
CA LEU A 43 -22.18 -3.13 -3.43
C LEU A 43 -21.96 -3.59 -4.88
N ALA A 44 -22.21 -4.87 -5.14
CA ALA A 44 -22.10 -5.45 -6.48
C ALA A 44 -23.03 -4.79 -7.52
N ASP A 45 -24.16 -4.22 -7.08
CA ASP A 45 -25.09 -3.46 -7.94
C ASP A 45 -24.64 -2.02 -8.22
N GLY A 46 -23.48 -1.62 -7.69
CA GLY A 46 -22.90 -0.28 -7.85
C GLY A 46 -23.39 0.76 -6.84
N SER A 47 -24.33 0.42 -5.96
CA SER A 47 -24.82 1.34 -4.94
C SER A 47 -23.73 1.66 -3.92
N SER A 48 -23.63 2.94 -3.52
CA SER A 48 -22.62 3.41 -2.57
C SER A 48 -23.04 3.10 -1.12
N VAL A 49 -22.09 2.67 -0.32
CA VAL A 49 -22.26 2.43 1.12
C VAL A 49 -21.45 3.47 1.89
N PRO A 50 -22.07 4.19 2.84
CA PRO A 50 -21.36 5.13 3.71
C PRO A 50 -20.21 4.44 4.45
N ARG A 51 -19.07 5.11 4.56
CA ARG A 51 -17.90 4.63 5.30
C ARG A 51 -17.56 5.57 6.43
N PRO A 52 -17.18 5.05 7.62
CA PRO A 52 -16.62 5.88 8.66
C PRO A 52 -15.31 6.51 8.20
N GLN A 53 -14.95 7.63 8.78
CA GLN A 53 -13.62 8.18 8.59
C GLN A 53 -12.62 7.30 9.34
N LEU A 54 -11.59 6.84 8.62
CA LEU A 54 -10.56 5.95 9.15
C LEU A 54 -9.20 6.64 9.17
N GLN A 55 -8.33 6.15 10.04
CA GLN A 55 -6.90 6.45 10.07
C GLN A 55 -6.12 5.14 10.10
N GLY A 56 -4.88 5.15 9.63
CA GLY A 56 -4.03 3.96 9.63
C GLY A 56 -3.02 3.96 8.49
N ALA A 57 -2.50 2.78 8.19
CA ALA A 57 -1.46 2.63 7.19
C ALA A 57 -1.41 1.20 6.62
N VAL A 58 -0.78 1.08 5.46
CA VAL A 58 -0.24 -0.18 4.94
C VAL A 58 1.27 -0.01 4.71
N THR A 59 2.04 -1.01 5.08
CA THR A 59 3.48 -1.10 4.76
C THR A 59 3.73 -2.35 3.95
N TYR A 60 4.45 -2.19 2.83
CA TYR A 60 4.98 -3.27 2.01
C TYR A 60 6.50 -3.24 2.10
N THR A 61 7.13 -4.34 2.48
CA THR A 61 8.60 -4.45 2.58
C THR A 61 9.19 -5.09 1.32
N ALA A 62 10.44 -4.81 1.02
CA ALA A 62 11.12 -5.36 -0.16
C ALA A 62 11.27 -6.89 -0.11
N ASP A 63 11.38 -7.45 1.09
CA ASP A 63 11.47 -8.89 1.35
C ASP A 63 10.12 -9.63 1.31
N GLY A 64 9.03 -8.92 0.95
CA GLY A 64 7.72 -9.53 0.70
C GLY A 64 6.83 -9.67 1.92
N HIS A 65 7.05 -8.90 2.99
CA HIS A 65 6.12 -8.82 4.12
C HIS A 65 5.23 -7.58 4.01
N PHE A 66 4.06 -7.65 4.65
CA PHE A 66 3.17 -6.49 4.74
C PHE A 66 2.52 -6.40 6.12
N HIS A 67 2.13 -5.17 6.47
CA HIS A 67 1.36 -4.84 7.66
C HIS A 67 0.28 -3.86 7.29
N PHE A 68 -0.93 -4.10 7.71
CA PHE A 68 -2.08 -3.23 7.49
C PHE A 68 -2.80 -2.98 8.80
N ILE A 69 -3.19 -1.73 9.03
CA ILE A 69 -4.09 -1.36 10.12
C ILE A 69 -4.93 -0.16 9.71
N THR A 70 -6.23 -0.23 10.00
CA THR A 70 -7.11 0.94 10.02
C THR A 70 -8.00 0.90 11.25
N VAL A 71 -8.25 2.10 11.79
CA VAL A 71 -9.14 2.33 12.93
C VAL A 71 -10.05 3.52 12.64
N PRO A 72 -11.30 3.55 13.14
CA PRO A 72 -12.14 4.74 13.08
C PRO A 72 -11.48 5.92 13.81
N VAL A 73 -11.60 7.13 13.25
CA VAL A 73 -11.04 8.33 13.86
C VAL A 73 -11.73 8.63 15.19
N ASP A 74 -12.99 8.27 15.31
CA ASP A 74 -13.86 8.46 16.47
C ASP A 74 -13.96 7.22 17.38
N LEU A 75 -13.03 6.25 17.21
CA LEU A 75 -13.01 5.06 18.07
C LEU A 75 -12.89 5.47 19.54
N PRO A 76 -13.83 5.05 20.43
CA PRO A 76 -13.81 5.43 21.83
C PRO A 76 -12.58 4.87 22.55
N LYS A 77 -12.05 5.63 23.47
CA LYS A 77 -11.06 5.13 24.44
C LYS A 77 -11.77 4.23 25.45
N ILE A 78 -11.08 3.19 25.91
CA ILE A 78 -11.56 2.35 26.99
C ILE A 78 -11.56 3.19 28.28
N ALA A 79 -12.75 3.44 28.83
CA ALA A 79 -12.94 4.35 29.97
C ALA A 79 -12.18 3.92 31.24
N SER A 80 -12.03 2.60 31.44
CA SER A 80 -11.25 2.05 32.56
C SER A 80 -9.73 2.28 32.44
N GLY A 81 -9.23 2.63 31.23
CA GLY A 81 -7.80 2.66 30.92
C GLY A 81 -7.13 1.27 30.88
N ASP A 82 -7.89 0.21 31.13
CA ASP A 82 -7.44 -1.18 31.11
C ASP A 82 -8.08 -1.93 29.93
N ARG A 83 -7.25 -2.36 28.96
CA ARG A 83 -7.74 -3.09 27.77
C ARG A 83 -8.48 -4.39 28.10
N LEU A 84 -8.32 -4.94 29.29
CA LEU A 84 -8.98 -6.17 29.72
C LEU A 84 -10.34 -5.90 30.40
N LYS A 85 -10.71 -4.62 30.53
CA LYS A 85 -11.97 -4.19 31.18
C LYS A 85 -12.73 -3.17 30.33
N PRO A 86 -12.94 -3.43 29.02
CA PRO A 86 -13.81 -2.59 28.22
C PRO A 86 -15.25 -2.78 28.63
N THR A 87 -16.11 -1.78 28.39
CA THR A 87 -17.55 -2.02 28.38
C THR A 87 -17.93 -2.87 27.16
N PRO A 88 -19.14 -3.50 27.14
CA PRO A 88 -19.60 -4.24 25.97
C PRO A 88 -19.60 -3.39 24.69
N GLU A 89 -20.01 -2.12 24.79
CA GLU A 89 -20.08 -1.17 23.67
C GLU A 89 -18.68 -0.82 23.15
N GLU A 90 -17.72 -0.58 24.06
CA GLU A 90 -16.32 -0.32 23.70
C GLU A 90 -15.69 -1.54 23.01
N ALA A 91 -15.92 -2.75 23.54
CA ALA A 91 -15.46 -3.99 22.95
C ALA A 91 -16.06 -4.20 21.54
N GLN A 92 -17.37 -3.94 21.38
CA GLN A 92 -18.03 -4.02 20.09
C GLN A 92 -17.45 -3.01 19.09
N ALA A 93 -17.26 -1.75 19.50
CA ALA A 93 -16.69 -0.72 18.64
C ALA A 93 -15.30 -1.12 18.12
N VAL A 94 -14.45 -1.69 18.98
CA VAL A 94 -13.14 -2.21 18.58
C VAL A 94 -13.31 -3.40 17.62
N ALA A 95 -14.14 -4.37 17.94
CA ALA A 95 -14.30 -5.58 17.14
C ALA A 95 -14.85 -5.32 15.73
N THR A 96 -15.75 -4.33 15.58
CA THR A 96 -16.37 -4.01 14.29
C THR A 96 -15.66 -2.89 13.53
N GLY A 97 -14.95 -2.02 14.23
CA GLY A 97 -14.31 -0.84 13.62
C GLY A 97 -12.84 -1.02 13.27
N VAL A 98 -12.11 -1.84 14.03
CA VAL A 98 -10.67 -2.01 13.84
C VAL A 98 -10.38 -3.22 12.96
N ILE A 99 -9.58 -3.01 11.93
CA ILE A 99 -9.00 -4.11 11.16
C ILE A 99 -7.48 -3.95 11.10
N ALA A 100 -6.79 -4.98 11.59
CA ALA A 100 -5.33 -5.08 11.50
C ALA A 100 -4.97 -6.50 11.08
N TYR A 101 -4.04 -6.63 10.13
CA TYR A 101 -3.54 -7.91 9.67
C TYR A 101 -2.14 -7.79 9.10
N THR A 102 -1.43 -8.90 9.12
CA THR A 102 -0.04 -8.99 8.67
C THR A 102 0.22 -10.32 8.00
N GLY A 103 1.28 -10.39 7.23
CA GLY A 103 1.72 -11.59 6.55
C GLY A 103 2.76 -11.32 5.48
N THR A 104 2.76 -12.17 4.47
CA THR A 104 3.58 -12.00 3.26
C THR A 104 2.72 -11.60 2.08
N TYR A 105 3.35 -11.09 1.03
CA TYR A 105 2.65 -10.78 -0.21
C TYR A 105 3.47 -11.19 -1.44
N THR A 106 2.76 -11.49 -2.51
CA THR A 106 3.30 -11.52 -3.87
C THR A 106 2.63 -10.43 -4.70
N LEU A 107 3.28 -10.01 -5.78
CA LEU A 107 2.73 -9.02 -6.71
C LEU A 107 2.80 -9.59 -8.12
N ASP A 108 1.65 -9.70 -8.77
CA ASP A 108 1.54 -9.98 -10.19
C ASP A 108 1.56 -8.66 -10.97
N GLU A 109 2.66 -8.41 -11.66
CA GLU A 109 2.86 -7.18 -12.43
C GLU A 109 1.95 -7.11 -13.67
N SER A 110 1.56 -8.25 -14.23
CA SER A 110 0.72 -8.30 -15.43
C SER A 110 -0.72 -7.89 -15.15
N THR A 111 -1.26 -8.30 -14.00
CA THR A 111 -2.60 -7.94 -13.51
C THR A 111 -2.58 -6.77 -12.54
N LYS A 112 -1.38 -6.28 -12.17
CA LYS A 112 -1.16 -5.25 -11.14
C LYS A 112 -1.83 -5.61 -9.81
N THR A 113 -1.78 -6.88 -9.42
CA THR A 113 -2.49 -7.39 -8.26
C THR A 113 -1.52 -7.82 -7.17
N VAL A 114 -1.71 -7.28 -5.98
CA VAL A 114 -1.07 -7.77 -4.75
C VAL A 114 -1.93 -8.90 -4.20
N HIS A 115 -1.30 -10.02 -3.89
CA HIS A 115 -1.90 -11.20 -3.25
C HIS A 115 -1.33 -11.36 -1.84
N PRO A 116 -2.01 -10.82 -0.80
CA PRO A 116 -1.61 -11.01 0.58
C PRO A 116 -1.88 -12.44 1.05
N THR A 117 -0.89 -13.04 1.72
CA THR A 117 -1.05 -14.26 2.53
C THR A 117 -1.08 -13.84 3.99
N VAL A 118 -2.27 -13.80 4.57
CA VAL A 118 -2.49 -13.32 5.93
C VAL A 118 -2.11 -14.41 6.93
N VAL A 119 -1.20 -14.10 7.87
CA VAL A 119 -0.77 -15.01 8.93
C VAL A 119 -1.38 -14.66 10.30
N ALA A 120 -1.73 -13.38 10.52
CA ALA A 120 -2.42 -12.93 11.73
C ALA A 120 -3.36 -11.77 11.40
N SER A 121 -4.53 -11.72 12.05
CA SER A 121 -5.55 -10.68 11.82
C SER A 121 -6.42 -10.50 13.06
N THR A 122 -6.91 -9.27 13.28
CA THR A 122 -8.02 -8.99 14.22
C THR A 122 -9.33 -9.62 13.78
N PHE A 123 -9.48 -9.91 12.49
CA PHE A 123 -10.59 -10.67 11.92
C PHE A 123 -10.03 -12.00 11.39
N LEU A 124 -10.07 -13.04 12.23
CA LEU A 124 -9.37 -14.30 12.00
C LEU A 124 -9.80 -15.03 10.71
N ASN A 125 -11.01 -14.76 10.21
CA ASN A 125 -11.53 -15.33 8.95
C ASN A 125 -10.70 -14.90 7.72
N MET A 126 -9.83 -13.88 7.84
CA MET A 126 -8.89 -13.52 6.77
C MET A 126 -7.70 -14.47 6.67
N VAL A 127 -7.37 -15.19 7.76
CA VAL A 127 -6.25 -16.13 7.74
C VAL A 127 -6.60 -17.33 6.85
N GLY A 128 -5.73 -17.61 5.86
CA GLY A 128 -5.93 -18.71 4.90
C GLY A 128 -7.00 -18.43 3.83
N SER A 129 -7.63 -17.23 3.82
CA SER A 129 -8.53 -16.84 2.73
C SER A 129 -7.75 -16.26 1.55
N ASP A 130 -8.31 -16.41 0.34
CA ASP A 130 -7.76 -15.77 -0.86
C ASP A 130 -8.05 -14.27 -0.81
N GLN A 131 -7.00 -13.50 -0.82
CA GLN A 131 -7.04 -12.03 -0.74
C GLN A 131 -6.38 -11.44 -1.99
N SER A 132 -6.99 -10.40 -2.52
CA SER A 132 -6.41 -9.65 -3.65
C SER A 132 -6.59 -8.14 -3.45
N ARG A 133 -5.64 -7.37 -3.97
CA ARG A 133 -5.68 -5.90 -3.99
C ARG A 133 -5.18 -5.45 -5.35
N VAL A 134 -6.08 -4.94 -6.17
CA VAL A 134 -5.73 -4.45 -7.51
C VAL A 134 -5.18 -3.04 -7.39
N ILE A 135 -3.95 -2.81 -7.86
CA ILE A 135 -3.33 -1.49 -7.92
C ILE A 135 -3.90 -0.76 -9.12
N THR A 136 -4.73 0.24 -8.86
CA THR A 136 -5.31 1.08 -9.93
C THR A 136 -4.40 2.26 -10.29
N SER A 137 -3.58 2.73 -9.34
CA SER A 137 -2.55 3.74 -9.58
C SER A 137 -1.47 3.67 -8.51
N VAL A 138 -0.22 3.92 -8.88
CA VAL A 138 0.89 4.18 -7.96
C VAL A 138 1.82 5.22 -8.54
N THR A 139 2.09 6.25 -7.75
CA THR A 139 3.04 7.33 -8.04
C THR A 139 4.08 7.42 -6.92
N ALA A 140 4.99 8.39 -6.96
CA ALA A 140 5.92 8.62 -5.86
C ALA A 140 5.20 8.92 -4.52
N ASP A 141 4.03 9.58 -4.56
CA ASP A 141 3.34 10.12 -3.38
C ASP A 141 2.00 9.47 -3.08
N GLU A 142 1.37 8.79 -4.05
CA GLU A 142 0.01 8.24 -3.90
C GLU A 142 -0.07 6.78 -4.39
N LEU A 143 -0.80 5.96 -3.61
CA LEU A 143 -1.18 4.59 -3.95
C LEU A 143 -2.71 4.47 -3.91
N ARG A 144 -3.29 3.93 -4.99
CA ARG A 144 -4.72 3.59 -5.08
C ARG A 144 -4.88 2.10 -5.27
N LEU A 145 -5.73 1.52 -4.43
CA LEU A 145 -6.03 0.09 -4.47
C LEU A 145 -7.53 -0.14 -4.56
N THR A 146 -7.93 -1.18 -5.29
CA THR A 146 -9.26 -1.76 -5.20
C THR A 146 -9.17 -3.09 -4.44
N ASN A 147 -10.00 -3.24 -3.39
CA ASN A 147 -10.26 -4.51 -2.73
C ASN A 147 -11.62 -5.04 -3.22
N PRO A 148 -11.66 -6.07 -4.08
CA PRO A 148 -12.90 -6.61 -4.62
C PRO A 148 -13.64 -7.52 -3.63
N GLY A 149 -12.98 -7.98 -2.55
CA GLY A 149 -13.49 -8.93 -1.57
C GLY A 149 -13.63 -8.33 -0.16
N GLY A 150 -14.15 -7.13 -0.03
CA GLY A 150 -14.41 -6.53 1.28
C GLY A 150 -15.51 -7.26 2.06
N SER A 151 -15.49 -7.12 3.39
CA SER A 151 -16.52 -7.70 4.26
C SER A 151 -17.93 -7.27 3.82
N GLY A 152 -18.88 -8.22 3.84
CA GLY A 152 -20.25 -7.96 3.39
C GLY A 152 -20.42 -7.84 1.87
N GLY A 153 -19.46 -8.34 1.07
CA GLY A 153 -19.50 -8.26 -0.40
C GLY A 153 -19.20 -6.86 -0.95
N LEU A 154 -18.58 -6.01 -0.15
CA LEU A 154 -18.23 -4.65 -0.57
C LEU A 154 -17.01 -4.65 -1.49
N ILE A 155 -17.08 -3.83 -2.52
CA ILE A 155 -15.92 -3.42 -3.32
C ILE A 155 -15.41 -2.11 -2.73
N LEU A 156 -14.16 -2.11 -2.27
CA LEU A 156 -13.54 -0.94 -1.65
C LEU A 156 -12.51 -0.32 -2.58
N GLU A 157 -12.60 0.98 -2.79
CA GLU A 157 -11.55 1.77 -3.39
C GLU A 157 -10.82 2.52 -2.28
N LEU A 158 -9.52 2.33 -2.16
CA LEU A 158 -8.68 2.89 -1.08
C LEU A 158 -7.64 3.83 -1.67
N VAL A 159 -7.42 4.94 -1.00
CA VAL A 159 -6.43 5.95 -1.35
C VAL A 159 -5.47 6.13 -0.18
N PHE A 160 -4.20 6.08 -0.49
CA PHE A 160 -3.11 6.27 0.45
C PHE A 160 -2.12 7.31 -0.06
N LYS A 161 -1.41 7.97 0.85
CA LYS A 161 -0.24 8.81 0.54
C LYS A 161 1.03 8.18 1.10
N ARG A 162 2.16 8.37 0.45
CA ARG A 162 3.44 7.88 0.96
C ARG A 162 3.79 8.55 2.27
N ALA A 163 4.24 7.77 3.26
CA ALA A 163 4.84 8.32 4.47
C ALA A 163 6.13 9.06 4.13
N LYS A 164 6.34 10.22 4.74
CA LYS A 164 7.56 11.01 4.61
C LYS A 164 8.56 10.61 5.69
#